data_2c0f1a10ed8f3bc2e9210c6b4b62b887
#
_entry.id   2c0f1a10ed8f3bc2e9210c6b4b62b887
#
_cell.length_a   1.000
_cell.length_b   1.000
_cell.length_c   1.000
_cell.angle_alpha   90.00
_cell.angle_beta   90.00
_cell.angle_gamma   90.00
#
_symmetry.space_group_name_H-M   'P 1'
#
loop_
_entity.id
_entity.type
_entity.pdbx_description
1 polymer ?
#
loop_
_entity_poly.entity_id
_entity_poly.type
_entity_poly.pdbx_seq_one_letter_code
_entity_poly.pdbx_strand_id
1 'polypeptide(L)'
;RSMAEVSDIPLAVDMDGTLILSDMSYISITRVLFRHPWMLVGMLVNEFIGKRAQWKRDLATKLNFDPAELEYHTAFLDWLTGEAARGRTLILATASDRIVAEQIAAHVGLFSDVMASDTKHNLRSHKKAEALVARYGDAGFGYCGNSKHDLAVWERAGQVIVVNPKTGGNGRMAYLAAWGYVRKKGGS
;
A
#
# COMPACT_ATOMS: atom_id res chain seq x y z
N ARG A 1 3.73 10.68 -23.51
CA ARG A 1 3.99 11.67 -22.46
C ARG A 1 5.49 11.74 -22.24
N SER A 2 6.06 12.95 -22.17
CA SER A 2 7.49 13.12 -21.92
C SER A 2 7.84 12.67 -20.48
N MET A 3 9.11 12.36 -20.23
CA MET A 3 9.57 12.01 -18.88
C MET A 3 9.30 13.13 -17.85
N ALA A 4 9.25 14.39 -18.27
CA ALA A 4 8.90 15.53 -17.43
C ALA A 4 7.41 15.50 -17.00
N GLU A 5 6.48 15.10 -17.88
CA GLU A 5 5.05 14.98 -17.54
C GLU A 5 4.74 13.84 -16.57
N VAL A 6 5.58 12.81 -16.52
CA VAL A 6 5.42 11.67 -15.60
C VAL A 6 5.85 12.04 -14.17
N SER A 7 6.74 13.02 -14.00
CA SER A 7 7.17 13.48 -12.68
C SER A 7 6.15 14.36 -11.96
N ASP A 8 5.17 14.91 -12.67
CA ASP A 8 4.18 15.84 -12.12
C ASP A 8 2.92 15.15 -11.59
N ILE A 9 2.69 13.89 -11.97
CA ILE A 9 1.56 13.14 -11.46
C ILE A 9 1.79 12.68 -10.01
N PRO A 10 0.74 12.69 -9.15
CA PRO A 10 0.85 12.21 -7.78
C PRO A 10 1.32 10.74 -7.76
N LEU A 11 2.09 10.42 -6.73
CA LEU A 11 2.64 9.09 -6.52
C LEU A 11 1.94 8.41 -5.35
N ALA A 12 1.21 7.34 -5.62
CA ALA A 12 0.62 6.49 -4.61
C ALA A 12 1.63 5.39 -4.22
N VAL A 13 1.77 5.17 -2.93
CA VAL A 13 2.75 4.25 -2.33
C VAL A 13 2.03 3.20 -1.51
N ASP A 14 2.26 1.93 -1.82
CA ASP A 14 1.82 0.82 -0.98
C ASP A 14 2.64 0.75 0.31
N MET A 15 2.03 0.24 1.37
CA MET A 15 2.64 0.21 2.70
C MET A 15 3.37 -1.11 2.96
N ASP A 16 2.61 -2.22 3.03
CA ASP A 16 3.12 -3.52 3.45
C ASP A 16 4.02 -4.17 2.39
N GLY A 17 5.27 -4.44 2.76
CA GLY A 17 6.28 -5.00 1.88
C GLY A 17 6.89 -3.98 0.89
N THR A 18 6.42 -2.74 0.87
CA THR A 18 6.91 -1.65 0.00
C THR A 18 7.58 -0.56 0.83
N LEU A 19 6.82 0.19 1.61
CA LEU A 19 7.33 1.22 2.52
C LEU A 19 7.94 0.61 3.79
N ILE A 20 7.23 -0.37 4.37
CA ILE A 20 7.71 -1.20 5.48
C ILE A 20 8.00 -2.62 4.99
N LEU A 21 9.05 -3.23 5.51
CA LEU A 21 9.48 -4.58 5.10
C LEU A 21 8.61 -5.68 5.71
N SER A 22 7.84 -5.36 6.75
CA SER A 22 6.92 -6.27 7.45
C SER A 22 5.48 -6.13 6.95
N ASP A 23 4.67 -7.15 7.20
CA ASP A 23 3.22 -7.11 6.98
C ASP A 23 2.51 -6.70 8.26
N MET A 24 1.84 -5.55 8.25
CA MET A 24 1.13 -5.04 9.42
C MET A 24 -0.04 -5.93 9.84
N SER A 25 -0.68 -6.63 8.92
CA SER A 25 -1.71 -7.60 9.26
C SER A 25 -1.14 -8.73 10.12
N TYR A 26 0.02 -9.25 9.76
CA TYR A 26 0.70 -10.30 10.52
C TYR A 26 1.17 -9.80 11.90
N ILE A 27 1.78 -8.63 11.96
CA ILE A 27 2.21 -8.01 13.23
C ILE A 27 1.02 -7.75 14.13
N SER A 28 -0.08 -7.21 13.59
CA SER A 28 -1.30 -6.90 14.33
C SER A 28 -1.93 -8.17 14.90
N ILE A 29 -2.06 -9.23 14.09
CA ILE A 29 -2.61 -10.52 14.51
C ILE A 29 -1.78 -11.11 15.65
N THR A 30 -0.47 -11.21 15.47
CA THR A 30 0.40 -11.83 16.47
C THR A 30 0.40 -11.06 17.79
N ARG A 31 0.56 -9.75 17.77
CA ARG A 31 0.58 -8.92 18.98
C ARG A 31 -0.76 -8.92 19.73
N VAL A 32 -1.88 -8.83 19.02
CA VAL A 32 -3.19 -8.80 19.64
C VAL A 32 -3.61 -10.17 20.15
N LEU A 33 -3.31 -11.27 19.43
CA LEU A 33 -3.61 -12.62 19.89
C LEU A 33 -2.84 -13.02 21.15
N PHE A 34 -1.61 -12.55 21.31
CA PHE A 34 -0.87 -12.76 22.56
C PHE A 34 -1.54 -12.12 23.78
N ARG A 35 -2.20 -10.97 23.59
CA ARG A 35 -2.89 -10.24 24.66
C ARG A 35 -4.37 -10.60 24.81
N HIS A 36 -5.01 -10.97 23.70
CA HIS A 36 -6.46 -11.20 23.60
C HIS A 36 -6.78 -12.43 22.76
N PRO A 37 -6.46 -13.66 23.22
CA PRO A 37 -6.60 -14.88 22.43
C PRO A 37 -8.04 -15.17 21.99
N TRP A 38 -9.04 -14.69 22.74
CA TRP A 38 -10.48 -14.83 22.38
C TRP A 38 -10.88 -14.07 21.11
N MET A 39 -10.08 -13.09 20.67
CA MET A 39 -10.36 -12.38 19.43
C MET A 39 -10.21 -13.23 18.18
N LEU A 40 -9.51 -14.37 18.27
CA LEU A 40 -9.36 -15.31 17.14
C LEU A 40 -10.72 -15.79 16.64
N VAL A 41 -11.65 -16.09 17.55
CA VAL A 41 -13.01 -16.54 17.21
C VAL A 41 -13.77 -15.46 16.44
N GLY A 42 -13.71 -14.21 16.91
CA GLY A 42 -14.36 -13.09 16.24
C GLY A 42 -13.76 -12.81 14.85
N MET A 43 -12.45 -12.96 14.70
CA MET A 43 -11.76 -12.82 13.41
C MET A 43 -12.20 -13.90 12.43
N LEU A 44 -12.26 -15.16 12.85
CA LEU A 44 -12.71 -16.28 12.02
C LEU A 44 -14.15 -16.08 11.57
N VAL A 45 -15.04 -15.70 12.48
CA VAL A 45 -16.45 -15.42 12.16
C VAL A 45 -16.55 -14.28 11.13
N ASN A 46 -15.85 -13.16 11.35
CA ASN A 46 -15.88 -12.01 10.45
C ASN A 46 -15.27 -12.30 9.07
N GLU A 47 -14.25 -13.16 8.99
CA GLU A 47 -13.71 -13.61 7.71
C GLU A 47 -14.73 -14.48 6.95
N PHE A 48 -15.40 -15.41 7.65
CA PHE A 48 -16.44 -16.26 7.06
C PHE A 48 -17.65 -15.49 6.52
N ILE A 49 -18.09 -14.44 7.22
CA ILE A 49 -19.21 -13.60 6.78
C ILE A 49 -18.80 -12.44 5.88
N GLY A 50 -17.53 -12.39 5.44
CA GLY A 50 -17.00 -11.37 4.52
C GLY A 50 -16.77 -9.98 5.14
N LYS A 51 -16.81 -9.86 6.47
CA LYS A 51 -16.57 -8.59 7.20
C LYS A 51 -15.08 -8.36 7.49
N ARG A 52 -14.23 -8.47 6.48
CA ARG A 52 -12.78 -8.34 6.63
C ARG A 52 -12.35 -6.97 7.15
N ALA A 53 -13.00 -5.91 6.72
CA ALA A 53 -12.70 -4.55 7.19
C ALA A 53 -13.00 -4.37 8.70
N GLN A 54 -14.00 -5.08 9.22
CA GLN A 54 -14.36 -5.00 10.62
C GLN A 54 -13.29 -5.60 11.53
N TRP A 55 -12.82 -6.82 11.26
CA TRP A 55 -11.80 -7.43 12.12
C TRP A 55 -10.45 -6.69 12.03
N LYS A 56 -10.11 -6.12 10.89
CA LYS A 56 -8.92 -5.24 10.75
C LYS A 56 -9.03 -4.01 11.64
N ARG A 57 -10.21 -3.39 11.71
CA ARG A 57 -10.46 -2.25 12.59
C ARG A 57 -10.39 -2.64 14.06
N ASP A 58 -10.96 -3.78 14.43
CA ASP A 58 -10.92 -4.31 15.81
C ASP A 58 -9.48 -4.58 16.26
N LEU A 59 -8.64 -5.12 15.35
CA LEU A 59 -7.22 -5.30 15.60
C LEU A 59 -6.50 -3.97 15.75
N ALA A 60 -6.73 -3.03 14.84
CA ALA A 60 -6.06 -1.72 14.82
C ALA A 60 -6.37 -0.90 16.08
N THR A 61 -7.62 -0.92 16.59
CA THR A 61 -8.01 -0.23 17.83
C THR A 61 -7.35 -0.80 19.08
N LYS A 62 -7.03 -2.10 19.08
CA LYS A 62 -6.37 -2.78 20.21
C LYS A 62 -4.86 -2.88 20.05
N LEU A 63 -4.34 -2.53 18.88
CA LEU A 63 -2.91 -2.56 18.61
C LEU A 63 -2.24 -1.33 19.22
N ASN A 64 -1.43 -1.57 20.24
CA ASN A 64 -0.51 -0.57 20.77
C ASN A 64 0.87 -0.81 20.16
N PHE A 65 1.28 0.01 19.19
CA PHE A 65 2.58 -0.08 18.54
C PHE A 65 3.17 1.32 18.36
N ASP A 66 4.48 1.39 18.34
CA ASP A 66 5.20 2.61 17.96
C ASP A 66 5.62 2.49 16.47
N PRO A 67 5.19 3.40 15.58
CA PRO A 67 5.64 3.41 14.19
C PRO A 67 7.17 3.46 14.03
N ALA A 68 7.90 4.02 15.01
CA ALA A 68 9.36 4.07 14.99
C ALA A 68 10.02 2.68 15.14
N GLU A 69 9.32 1.70 15.70
CA GLU A 69 9.83 0.33 15.88
C GLU A 69 9.71 -0.53 14.61
N LEU A 70 9.03 -0.03 13.57
CA LEU A 70 8.87 -0.76 12.32
C LEU A 70 10.14 -0.74 11.47
N GLU A 71 10.35 -1.79 10.72
CA GLU A 71 11.45 -1.88 9.77
C GLU A 71 11.04 -1.24 8.45
N TYR A 72 11.52 -0.04 8.21
CA TYR A 72 11.28 0.71 6.97
C TYR A 72 12.29 0.35 5.89
N HIS A 73 11.86 0.44 4.63
CA HIS A 73 12.76 0.35 3.48
C HIS A 73 13.53 1.66 3.32
N THR A 74 14.68 1.77 3.92
CA THR A 74 15.46 3.03 4.02
C THR A 74 15.82 3.63 2.67
N ALA A 75 16.35 2.83 1.74
CA ALA A 75 16.69 3.30 0.39
C ALA A 75 15.48 3.83 -0.38
N PHE A 76 14.31 3.22 -0.20
CA PHE A 76 13.07 3.68 -0.80
C PHE A 76 12.57 4.97 -0.15
N LEU A 77 12.67 5.10 1.18
CA LEU A 77 12.36 6.35 1.88
C LEU A 77 13.26 7.50 1.45
N ASP A 78 14.54 7.27 1.26
CA ASP A 78 15.47 8.29 0.75
C ASP A 78 15.06 8.77 -0.64
N TRP A 79 14.68 7.84 -1.51
CA TRP A 79 14.17 8.18 -2.84
C TRP A 79 12.85 8.97 -2.77
N LEU A 80 11.89 8.54 -1.92
CA LEU A 80 10.62 9.26 -1.70
C LEU A 80 10.85 10.68 -1.16
N THR A 81 11.83 10.83 -0.26
CA THR A 81 12.23 12.15 0.26
C THR A 81 12.70 13.06 -0.86
N GLY A 82 13.48 12.52 -1.80
CA GLY A 82 13.91 13.24 -3.01
C GLY A 82 12.73 13.63 -3.92
N GLU A 83 11.74 12.73 -4.08
CA GLU A 83 10.51 13.04 -4.86
C GLU A 83 9.69 14.15 -4.20
N ALA A 84 9.50 14.09 -2.88
CA ALA A 84 8.82 15.13 -2.11
C ALA A 84 9.54 16.48 -2.19
N ALA A 85 10.87 16.49 -2.09
CA ALA A 85 11.69 17.69 -2.20
C ALA A 85 11.58 18.36 -3.59
N ARG A 86 11.29 17.60 -4.64
CA ARG A 86 10.99 18.11 -5.99
C ARG A 86 9.55 18.61 -6.16
N GLY A 87 8.75 18.61 -5.09
CA GLY A 87 7.37 19.06 -5.09
C GLY A 87 6.35 18.00 -5.53
N ARG A 88 6.75 16.73 -5.66
CA ARG A 88 5.82 15.65 -6.02
C ARG A 88 4.88 15.33 -4.87
N THR A 89 3.60 15.24 -5.16
CA THR A 89 2.58 14.82 -4.19
C THR A 89 2.69 13.32 -3.93
N LEU A 90 2.85 12.93 -2.65
CA LEU A 90 2.92 11.54 -2.22
C LEU A 90 1.66 11.17 -1.42
N ILE A 91 1.08 10.01 -1.72
CA ILE A 91 -0.10 9.46 -1.07
C ILE A 91 0.22 8.05 -0.56
N LEU A 92 -0.10 7.77 0.70
CA LEU A 92 -0.04 6.41 1.22
C LEU A 92 -1.34 5.68 0.85
N ALA A 93 -1.25 4.61 0.06
CA ALA A 93 -2.40 3.82 -0.40
C ALA A 93 -2.27 2.37 0.03
N THR A 94 -3.04 1.96 1.02
CA THR A 94 -2.90 0.65 1.67
C THR A 94 -4.22 -0.06 1.91
N ALA A 95 -4.19 -1.40 1.89
CA ALA A 95 -5.30 -2.22 2.35
C ALA A 95 -5.37 -2.36 3.88
N SER A 96 -4.36 -1.91 4.61
CA SER A 96 -4.36 -1.87 6.07
C SER A 96 -5.37 -0.85 6.61
N ASP A 97 -5.74 -1.01 7.88
CA ASP A 97 -6.72 -0.10 8.51
C ASP A 97 -6.18 1.33 8.59
N ARG A 98 -7.09 2.28 8.44
CA ARG A 98 -6.80 3.72 8.47
C ARG A 98 -6.09 4.17 9.75
N ILE A 99 -6.45 3.63 10.90
CA ILE A 99 -5.82 3.98 12.18
C ILE A 99 -4.31 3.69 12.14
N VAL A 100 -3.93 2.52 11.63
CA VAL A 100 -2.53 2.12 11.47
C VAL A 100 -1.82 2.96 10.41
N ALA A 101 -2.46 3.11 9.26
CA ALA A 101 -1.89 3.84 8.12
C ALA A 101 -1.62 5.32 8.45
N GLU A 102 -2.52 5.98 9.15
CA GLU A 102 -2.37 7.39 9.55
C GLU A 102 -1.23 7.57 10.55
N GLN A 103 -1.02 6.65 11.49
CA GLN A 103 0.10 6.70 12.42
C GLN A 103 1.45 6.54 11.69
N ILE A 104 1.53 5.63 10.73
CA ILE A 104 2.73 5.42 9.91
C ILE A 104 2.99 6.63 9.02
N ALA A 105 1.97 7.17 8.36
CA ALA A 105 2.08 8.36 7.53
C ALA A 105 2.56 9.58 8.31
N ALA A 106 2.03 9.79 9.52
CA ALA A 106 2.44 10.87 10.41
C ALA A 106 3.90 10.72 10.86
N HIS A 107 4.34 9.51 11.18
CA HIS A 107 5.72 9.22 11.54
C HIS A 107 6.70 9.49 10.39
N VAL A 108 6.36 9.05 9.18
CA VAL A 108 7.20 9.25 7.99
C VAL A 108 7.24 10.72 7.56
N GLY A 109 6.11 11.42 7.66
CA GLY A 109 6.03 12.87 7.43
C GLY A 109 6.17 13.33 5.96
N LEU A 110 6.05 12.40 4.99
CA LEU A 110 6.18 12.68 3.56
C LEU A 110 4.86 12.71 2.80
N PHE A 111 3.80 12.13 3.37
CA PHE A 111 2.52 11.94 2.68
C PHE A 111 1.58 13.11 2.91
N SER A 112 0.99 13.62 1.83
CA SER A 112 -0.05 14.65 1.88
C SER A 112 -1.43 14.08 2.17
N ASP A 113 -1.63 12.77 1.92
CA ASP A 113 -2.91 12.10 2.14
C ASP A 113 -2.72 10.60 2.36
N VAL A 114 -3.74 9.96 2.96
CA VAL A 114 -3.79 8.53 3.25
C VAL A 114 -5.09 7.95 2.68
N MET A 115 -4.95 6.97 1.80
CA MET A 115 -6.04 6.12 1.33
C MET A 115 -5.88 4.74 1.97
N ALA A 116 -6.79 4.40 2.87
CA ALA A 116 -6.69 3.17 3.67
C ALA A 116 -8.06 2.52 3.85
N SER A 117 -8.07 1.27 4.29
CA SER A 117 -9.29 0.57 4.62
C SER A 117 -9.96 1.14 5.88
N ASP A 118 -11.27 1.15 5.90
CA ASP A 118 -12.09 1.51 7.06
C ASP A 118 -13.09 0.38 7.38
N THR A 119 -14.03 0.63 8.30
CA THR A 119 -15.03 -0.36 8.71
C THR A 119 -16.00 -0.78 7.59
N LYS A 120 -16.15 0.05 6.55
CA LYS A 120 -17.09 -0.16 5.44
C LYS A 120 -16.37 -0.59 4.15
N HIS A 121 -15.13 -0.18 3.97
CA HIS A 121 -14.38 -0.33 2.72
C HIS A 121 -13.06 -1.04 2.97
N ASN A 122 -12.84 -2.16 2.27
CA ASN A 122 -11.55 -2.83 2.23
C ASN A 122 -10.81 -2.43 0.94
N LEU A 123 -9.78 -1.60 1.08
CA LEU A 123 -9.03 -1.00 -0.03
C LEU A 123 -7.94 -1.96 -0.55
N ARG A 124 -8.34 -3.09 -1.13
CA ARG A 124 -7.42 -4.11 -1.65
C ARG A 124 -7.56 -4.29 -3.14
N SER A 125 -6.41 -4.46 -3.84
CA SER A 125 -6.34 -4.82 -5.27
C SER A 125 -7.23 -3.92 -6.15
N HIS A 126 -8.27 -4.45 -6.79
CA HIS A 126 -9.16 -3.71 -7.69
C HIS A 126 -9.83 -2.51 -7.00
N LYS A 127 -10.24 -2.64 -5.75
CA LYS A 127 -10.85 -1.51 -5.01
C LYS A 127 -9.88 -0.37 -4.78
N LYS A 128 -8.60 -0.67 -4.55
CA LYS A 128 -7.54 0.35 -4.49
C LYS A 128 -7.36 1.03 -5.84
N ALA A 129 -7.35 0.25 -6.93
CA ALA A 129 -7.25 0.78 -8.28
C ALA A 129 -8.43 1.69 -8.62
N GLU A 130 -9.67 1.27 -8.34
CA GLU A 130 -10.88 2.05 -8.55
C GLU A 130 -10.86 3.37 -7.76
N ALA A 131 -10.44 3.34 -6.50
CA ALA A 131 -10.36 4.53 -5.65
C ALA A 131 -9.31 5.54 -6.17
N LEU A 132 -8.16 5.07 -6.63
CA LEU A 132 -7.12 5.91 -7.21
C LEU A 132 -7.56 6.51 -8.55
N VAL A 133 -8.21 5.72 -9.40
CA VAL A 133 -8.75 6.20 -10.67
C VAL A 133 -9.88 7.21 -10.46
N ALA A 134 -10.78 6.97 -9.50
CA ALA A 134 -11.85 7.92 -9.18
C ALA A 134 -11.30 9.28 -8.74
N ARG A 135 -10.16 9.29 -8.06
CA ARG A 135 -9.55 10.51 -7.52
C ARG A 135 -8.63 11.23 -8.50
N TYR A 136 -7.83 10.51 -9.28
CA TYR A 136 -6.76 11.07 -10.11
C TYR A 136 -6.95 10.82 -11.61
N GLY A 137 -7.95 10.03 -12.00
CA GLY A 137 -8.15 9.60 -13.37
C GLY A 137 -7.30 8.39 -13.78
N ASP A 138 -7.67 7.76 -14.88
CA ASP A 138 -6.91 6.65 -15.47
C ASP A 138 -5.55 7.18 -15.95
N ALA A 139 -4.48 6.49 -15.61
CA ALA A 139 -3.10 6.94 -15.83
C ALA A 139 -2.73 8.30 -15.20
N GLY A 140 -3.56 8.84 -14.30
CA GLY A 140 -3.36 10.13 -13.64
C GLY A 140 -2.53 10.05 -12.35
N PHE A 141 -1.95 8.89 -12.02
CA PHE A 141 -1.12 8.65 -10.84
C PHE A 141 0.00 7.66 -11.15
N GLY A 142 1.10 7.77 -10.42
CA GLY A 142 2.12 6.71 -10.33
C GLY A 142 1.83 5.80 -9.15
N TYR A 143 2.30 4.56 -9.19
CA TYR A 143 2.09 3.61 -8.11
C TYR A 143 3.34 2.79 -7.80
N CYS A 144 3.72 2.77 -6.52
CA CYS A 144 4.79 1.95 -5.96
C CYS A 144 4.20 0.74 -5.25
N GLY A 145 4.57 -0.44 -5.66
CA GLY A 145 4.12 -1.71 -5.08
C GLY A 145 5.18 -2.80 -5.17
N ASN A 146 4.92 -3.98 -4.58
CA ASN A 146 5.89 -5.05 -4.46
C ASN A 146 5.40 -6.44 -4.85
N SER A 147 4.11 -6.63 -5.10
CA SER A 147 3.52 -7.96 -5.23
C SER A 147 2.48 -8.08 -6.34
N LYS A 148 2.04 -9.32 -6.58
CA LYS A 148 0.95 -9.60 -7.54
C LYS A 148 -0.37 -8.90 -7.19
N HIS A 149 -0.58 -8.53 -5.93
CA HIS A 149 -1.78 -7.81 -5.51
C HIS A 149 -1.82 -6.38 -6.01
N ASP A 150 -0.68 -5.85 -6.45
CA ASP A 150 -0.53 -4.50 -7.00
C ASP A 150 -0.77 -4.44 -8.51
N LEU A 151 -0.88 -5.60 -9.19
CA LEU A 151 -1.07 -5.66 -10.65
C LEU A 151 -2.29 -4.88 -11.13
N ALA A 152 -3.43 -5.01 -10.43
CA ALA A 152 -4.65 -4.30 -10.79
C ALA A 152 -4.50 -2.77 -10.70
N VAL A 153 -3.66 -2.29 -9.78
CA VAL A 153 -3.34 -0.87 -9.64
C VAL A 153 -2.37 -0.41 -10.73
N TRP A 154 -1.32 -1.19 -10.98
CA TRP A 154 -0.34 -0.88 -12.01
C TRP A 154 -0.95 -0.83 -13.42
N GLU A 155 -1.95 -1.66 -13.71
CA GLU A 155 -2.68 -1.63 -15.00
C GLU A 155 -3.37 -0.29 -15.26
N ARG A 156 -3.75 0.44 -14.20
CA ARG A 156 -4.43 1.73 -14.28
C ARG A 156 -3.50 2.92 -14.00
N ALA A 157 -2.25 2.67 -13.62
CA ALA A 157 -1.27 3.70 -13.29
C ALA A 157 -0.61 4.30 -14.55
N GLY A 158 -0.27 5.58 -14.50
CA GLY A 158 0.52 6.25 -15.53
C GLY A 158 2.02 5.98 -15.41
N GLN A 159 2.48 5.64 -14.19
CA GLN A 159 3.84 5.23 -13.90
C GLN A 159 3.85 4.00 -12.99
N VAL A 160 4.63 2.99 -13.35
CA VAL A 160 4.78 1.75 -12.58
C VAL A 160 6.15 1.75 -11.92
N ILE A 161 6.15 1.61 -10.59
CA ILE A 161 7.38 1.49 -9.79
C ILE A 161 7.29 0.21 -8.97
N VAL A 162 8.24 -0.69 -9.18
CA VAL A 162 8.34 -1.94 -8.43
C VAL A 162 9.40 -1.76 -7.35
N VAL A 163 8.97 -1.95 -6.10
CA VAL A 163 9.83 -1.80 -4.92
C VAL A 163 9.97 -3.15 -4.25
N ASN A 164 11.21 -3.57 -4.00
CA ASN A 164 11.52 -4.81 -3.26
C ASN A 164 10.66 -6.02 -3.71
N PRO A 165 10.74 -6.43 -4.99
CA PRO A 165 9.93 -7.53 -5.50
C PRO A 165 10.25 -8.82 -4.74
N LYS A 166 9.22 -9.50 -4.25
CA LYS A 166 9.38 -10.79 -3.58
C LYS A 166 10.03 -11.79 -4.55
N THR A 167 11.19 -12.31 -4.21
CA THR A 167 11.99 -13.20 -5.04
C THR A 167 11.42 -14.62 -5.21
N GLY A 168 10.39 -15.00 -4.44
CA GLY A 168 9.64 -16.24 -4.62
C GLY A 168 8.54 -16.08 -5.68
N GLY A 169 8.21 -17.14 -6.43
CA GLY A 169 7.35 -17.24 -7.62
C GLY A 169 6.34 -16.10 -7.91
N ASN A 170 5.66 -15.60 -6.89
CA ASN A 170 4.69 -14.52 -7.04
C ASN A 170 5.32 -13.12 -7.24
N GLY A 171 6.48 -12.85 -6.63
CA GLY A 171 7.15 -11.55 -6.77
C GLY A 171 7.84 -11.40 -8.13
N ARG A 172 8.42 -12.49 -8.64
CA ARG A 172 8.99 -12.51 -10.00
C ARG A 172 7.91 -12.29 -11.05
N MET A 173 6.73 -12.88 -10.87
CA MET A 173 5.57 -12.67 -11.75
C MET A 173 5.08 -11.22 -11.73
N ALA A 174 5.00 -10.60 -10.55
CA ALA A 174 4.63 -9.20 -10.44
C ALA A 174 5.64 -8.27 -11.12
N TYR A 175 6.94 -8.53 -10.91
CA TYR A 175 8.02 -7.77 -11.55
C TYR A 175 7.96 -7.89 -13.08
N LEU A 176 7.82 -9.11 -13.61
CA LEU A 176 7.74 -9.33 -15.06
C LEU A 176 6.49 -8.74 -15.69
N ALA A 177 5.35 -8.80 -15.00
CA ALA A 177 4.10 -8.21 -15.47
C ALA A 177 4.16 -6.68 -15.45
N ALA A 178 4.73 -6.07 -14.40
CA ALA A 178 4.96 -4.64 -14.31
C ALA A 178 5.94 -4.16 -15.40
N TRP A 179 7.05 -4.87 -15.60
CA TRP A 179 8.02 -4.60 -16.65
C TRP A 179 7.41 -4.72 -18.05
N GLY A 180 6.60 -5.76 -18.28
CA GLY A 180 5.86 -5.94 -19.53
C GLY A 180 4.84 -4.82 -19.80
N TYR A 181 4.22 -4.30 -18.75
CA TYR A 181 3.27 -3.20 -18.82
C TYR A 181 3.96 -1.84 -19.14
N VAL A 182 5.06 -1.54 -18.48
CA VAL A 182 5.89 -0.36 -18.80
C VAL A 182 6.35 -0.42 -20.26
N ARG A 183 6.76 -1.60 -20.72
CA ARG A 183 7.22 -1.82 -22.09
C ARG A 183 6.11 -1.66 -23.14
N LYS A 184 4.85 -2.03 -22.81
CA LYS A 184 3.69 -1.85 -23.70
C LYS A 184 3.22 -0.41 -23.79
N LYS A 185 3.29 0.37 -22.70
CA LYS A 185 2.88 1.79 -22.69
C LYS A 185 3.96 2.76 -23.22
N GLY A 186 5.23 2.38 -23.17
CA GLY A 186 6.36 3.16 -23.69
C GLY A 186 6.78 2.80 -25.11
N GLY A 187 6.10 1.88 -25.77
CA GLY A 187 6.42 1.35 -27.09
C GLY A 187 5.41 1.76 -28.17
N SER A 188 5.16 3.07 -28.31
CA SER A 188 4.56 3.65 -29.49
C SER A 188 5.36 4.85 -29.92
#